data_450a6fa797c8f4083253e33a4a983223
#
_entry.id   450a6fa797c8f4083253e33a4a983223
#
_cell.length_a   1.000
_cell.length_b   1.000
_cell.length_c   1.000
_cell.angle_alpha   90.00
_cell.angle_beta   90.00
_cell.angle_gamma   90.00
#
_symmetry.space_group_name_H-M   'P 1'
#
loop_
_entity.id
_entity.type
_entity.pdbx_description
1 polymer ?
#
loop_
_entity_poly.entity_id
_entity_poly.type
_entity_poly.pdbx_seq_one_letter_code
_entity_poly.pdbx_strand_id
1 'polypeptide(L)'
;VPSIIIAGGVGSFEPRKFLIKDIEKFENNSLFYSVKDKNYFKNKKVCIFGGGDSALDWAIELSKFAQVILVHRRNEFRGTEHSAEIAKKLEKEGKLKIKTPFQINSIEGEDKISAISIKSEDGKIEKITTDCVLGFFGLIMKLGPIAEWGLNLEKKTIPVNTENFQTNKEGIFAIGDICTYPGKLKLILSGFHEGALAARGCFKLARPNEKYRFEFTTTSKNIHERLGKKQT
;
A
#
# COMPACT_ATOMS: atom_id res chain seq x y z
N VAL A 1 24.02 -7.29 18.76
CA VAL A 1 22.90 -8.24 18.86
C VAL A 1 23.23 -9.48 18.05
N PRO A 2 22.83 -10.69 18.48
CA PRO A 2 23.16 -11.94 17.78
C PRO A 2 22.36 -12.11 16.48
N SER A 3 21.21 -11.45 16.34
CA SER A 3 20.40 -11.52 15.12
C SER A 3 19.51 -10.30 14.93
N ILE A 4 19.12 -10.05 13.67
CA ILE A 4 18.21 -9.00 13.24
C ILE A 4 17.15 -9.62 12.34
N ILE A 5 15.88 -9.29 12.56
CA ILE A 5 14.77 -9.67 11.66
C ILE A 5 14.27 -8.41 10.96
N ILE A 6 14.36 -8.38 9.64
CA ILE A 6 13.85 -7.31 8.80
C ILE A 6 12.40 -7.64 8.43
N ALA A 7 11.44 -6.90 8.99
CA ALA A 7 10.01 -7.03 8.72
C ALA A 7 9.45 -5.70 8.16
N GLY A 8 10.18 -5.11 7.23
CA GLY A 8 9.94 -3.74 6.72
C GLY A 8 8.81 -3.62 5.69
N GLY A 9 8.04 -4.68 5.42
CA GLY A 9 6.96 -4.66 4.43
C GLY A 9 7.48 -4.27 3.04
N VAL A 10 6.93 -3.20 2.47
CA VAL A 10 7.41 -2.64 1.19
C VAL A 10 8.51 -1.58 1.39
N GLY A 11 9.12 -1.51 2.57
CA GLY A 11 10.08 -0.48 2.94
C GLY A 11 9.40 0.87 3.20
N SER A 12 10.16 1.95 3.19
CA SER A 12 9.60 3.29 3.10
C SER A 12 8.92 3.43 1.74
N PHE A 13 7.65 3.81 1.72
CA PHE A 13 6.92 3.97 0.48
C PHE A 13 6.54 5.43 0.27
N GLU A 14 6.61 5.84 -1.00
CA GLU A 14 6.12 7.12 -1.45
C GLU A 14 5.02 6.92 -2.48
N PRO A 15 3.97 7.75 -2.47
CA PRO A 15 2.97 7.71 -3.53
C PRO A 15 3.61 8.10 -4.85
N ARG A 16 3.21 7.43 -5.93
CA ARG A 16 3.54 7.89 -7.27
C ARG A 16 2.84 9.21 -7.51
N LYS A 17 3.63 10.23 -7.86
CA LYS A 17 3.12 11.58 -8.10
C LYS A 17 2.68 11.77 -9.55
N PHE A 18 1.88 12.79 -9.77
CA PHE A 18 1.61 13.30 -11.11
C PHE A 18 2.89 13.84 -11.74
N LEU A 19 3.05 13.65 -13.04
CA LEU A 19 4.18 14.18 -13.81
C LEU A 19 3.78 15.49 -14.52
N ILE A 20 3.44 16.51 -13.72
CA ILE A 20 3.06 17.84 -14.19
C ILE A 20 3.99 18.84 -13.53
N LYS A 21 4.49 19.79 -14.32
CA LYS A 21 5.38 20.84 -13.83
C LYS A 21 4.68 21.71 -12.79
N ASP A 22 5.41 22.09 -11.74
CA ASP A 22 5.01 23.00 -10.66
C ASP A 22 3.74 22.54 -9.91
N ILE A 23 3.43 21.24 -9.91
CA ILE A 23 2.26 20.67 -9.23
C ILE A 23 2.42 20.63 -7.70
N GLU A 24 3.66 20.62 -7.23
CA GLU A 24 4.02 20.49 -5.82
C GLU A 24 3.45 21.64 -4.98
N LYS A 25 3.26 22.82 -5.56
CA LYS A 25 2.66 23.99 -4.87
C LYS A 25 1.24 23.73 -4.36
N PHE A 26 0.53 22.75 -4.94
CA PHE A 26 -0.81 22.36 -4.54
C PHE A 26 -0.85 21.23 -3.52
N GLU A 27 0.28 20.56 -3.24
CA GLU A 27 0.34 19.42 -2.35
C GLU A 27 -0.07 19.82 -0.92
N ASN A 28 -0.85 18.94 -0.28
CA ASN A 28 -1.43 19.12 1.05
C ASN A 28 -2.38 20.33 1.21
N ASN A 29 -2.70 21.01 0.13
CA ASN A 29 -3.67 22.11 0.12
C ASN A 29 -4.91 21.77 -0.74
N SER A 30 -4.71 21.37 -1.99
CA SER A 30 -5.77 20.97 -2.92
C SER A 30 -5.40 19.74 -3.75
N LEU A 31 -4.15 19.27 -3.65
CA LEU A 31 -3.67 18.02 -4.21
C LEU A 31 -3.24 17.08 -3.10
N PHE A 32 -3.75 15.86 -3.13
CA PHE A 32 -3.47 14.86 -2.11
C PHE A 32 -3.17 13.49 -2.73
N TYR A 33 -2.30 12.72 -2.07
CA TYR A 33 -1.99 11.34 -2.41
C TYR A 33 -2.47 10.34 -1.34
N SER A 34 -3.10 10.86 -0.30
CA SER A 34 -3.74 10.10 0.77
C SER A 34 -4.86 10.92 1.40
N VAL A 35 -5.86 10.25 1.94
CA VAL A 35 -6.93 10.90 2.69
C VAL A 35 -6.66 10.72 4.18
N LYS A 36 -6.34 11.80 4.89
CA LYS A 36 -6.14 11.81 6.34
C LYS A 36 -7.42 12.11 7.09
N ASP A 37 -8.21 13.06 6.57
CA ASP A 37 -9.53 13.42 7.08
C ASP A 37 -10.50 13.54 5.92
N LYS A 38 -11.48 12.66 5.87
CA LYS A 38 -12.51 12.66 4.82
C LYS A 38 -13.45 13.86 4.89
N ASN A 39 -13.62 14.46 6.08
CA ASN A 39 -14.50 15.62 6.26
C ASN A 39 -13.99 16.85 5.54
N TYR A 40 -12.69 16.93 5.28
CA TYR A 40 -12.08 18.00 4.46
C TYR A 40 -12.75 18.13 3.08
N PHE A 41 -13.24 17.04 2.51
CA PHE A 41 -13.82 16.99 1.17
C PHE A 41 -15.32 17.24 1.13
N LYS A 42 -15.97 17.44 2.29
CA LYS A 42 -17.42 17.65 2.38
C LYS A 42 -17.84 18.86 1.54
N ASN A 43 -18.89 18.67 0.73
CA ASN A 43 -19.47 19.67 -0.18
C ASN A 43 -18.49 20.22 -1.26
N LYS A 44 -17.36 19.55 -1.51
CA LYS A 44 -16.38 19.93 -2.54
C LYS A 44 -16.55 19.13 -3.82
N LYS A 45 -16.02 19.70 -4.91
CA LYS A 45 -15.80 18.99 -6.17
C LYS A 45 -14.44 18.30 -6.09
N VAL A 46 -14.42 16.99 -6.16
CA VAL A 46 -13.21 16.16 -5.97
C VAL A 46 -12.96 15.33 -7.22
N CYS A 47 -11.79 15.48 -7.81
CA CYS A 47 -11.36 14.66 -8.92
C CYS A 47 -10.35 13.61 -8.44
N ILE A 48 -10.67 12.33 -8.60
CA ILE A 48 -9.86 11.20 -8.15
C ILE A 48 -9.23 10.52 -9.36
N PHE A 49 -7.91 10.37 -9.35
CA PHE A 49 -7.16 9.68 -10.39
C PHE A 49 -6.65 8.33 -9.91
N GLY A 50 -6.99 7.27 -10.61
CA GLY A 50 -6.56 5.91 -10.31
C GLY A 50 -7.56 4.87 -10.80
N GLY A 51 -7.21 3.60 -10.66
CA GLY A 51 -8.07 2.49 -11.08
C GLY A 51 -7.83 1.22 -10.26
N GLY A 52 -7.12 1.32 -9.14
CA GLY A 52 -6.97 0.27 -8.14
C GLY A 52 -7.95 0.47 -6.97
N ASP A 53 -7.85 -0.43 -5.98
CA ASP A 53 -8.74 -0.46 -4.82
C ASP A 53 -8.84 0.90 -4.11
N SER A 54 -7.70 1.53 -3.79
CA SER A 54 -7.70 2.84 -3.10
C SER A 54 -8.48 3.93 -3.86
N ALA A 55 -8.41 3.96 -5.19
CA ALA A 55 -9.14 4.96 -5.99
C ALA A 55 -10.65 4.68 -5.99
N LEU A 56 -11.04 3.42 -6.12
CA LEU A 56 -12.44 3.00 -6.10
C LEU A 56 -13.06 3.22 -4.71
N ASP A 57 -12.39 2.76 -3.66
CA ASP A 57 -12.89 2.86 -2.29
C ASP A 57 -13.09 4.32 -1.87
N TRP A 58 -12.11 5.20 -2.17
CA TRP A 58 -12.25 6.62 -1.88
C TRP A 58 -13.28 7.32 -2.78
N ALA A 59 -13.44 6.91 -4.05
CA ALA A 59 -14.49 7.44 -4.90
C ALA A 59 -15.88 7.10 -4.35
N ILE A 60 -16.08 5.85 -3.93
CA ILE A 60 -17.33 5.38 -3.31
C ILE A 60 -17.58 6.11 -1.99
N GLU A 61 -16.58 6.20 -1.11
CA GLU A 61 -16.76 6.80 0.20
C GLU A 61 -17.05 8.30 0.11
N LEU A 62 -16.26 9.06 -0.69
CA LEU A 62 -16.42 10.50 -0.81
C LEU A 62 -17.69 10.89 -1.58
N SER A 63 -18.20 10.05 -2.48
CA SER A 63 -19.46 10.32 -3.21
C SER A 63 -20.69 10.46 -2.31
N LYS A 64 -20.59 10.02 -1.04
CA LYS A 64 -21.68 10.16 -0.05
C LYS A 64 -21.91 11.62 0.38
N PHE A 65 -20.92 12.49 0.23
CA PHE A 65 -20.96 13.86 0.75
C PHE A 65 -20.18 14.90 -0.08
N ALA A 66 -19.60 14.50 -1.20
CA ALA A 66 -18.87 15.34 -2.14
C ALA A 66 -19.30 15.06 -3.60
N GLN A 67 -19.03 15.99 -4.52
CA GLN A 67 -19.22 15.76 -5.95
C GLN A 67 -17.95 15.10 -6.50
N VAL A 68 -17.98 13.83 -6.79
CA VAL A 68 -16.81 13.05 -7.17
C VAL A 68 -16.79 12.71 -8.65
N ILE A 69 -15.63 12.92 -9.26
CA ILE A 69 -15.30 12.45 -10.61
C ILE A 69 -14.11 11.50 -10.50
N LEU A 70 -14.29 10.24 -10.87
CA LEU A 70 -13.24 9.23 -10.94
C LEU A 70 -12.67 9.17 -12.36
N VAL A 71 -11.39 9.43 -12.49
CA VAL A 71 -10.67 9.41 -13.76
C VAL A 71 -9.71 8.25 -13.81
N HIS A 72 -9.81 7.41 -14.84
CA HIS A 72 -8.88 6.32 -15.07
C HIS A 72 -8.43 6.24 -16.51
N ARG A 73 -7.14 5.94 -16.71
CA ARG A 73 -6.50 5.92 -18.04
C ARG A 73 -6.88 4.72 -18.92
N ARG A 74 -7.55 3.70 -18.36
CA ARG A 74 -7.99 2.50 -19.08
C ARG A 74 -9.50 2.36 -18.95
N ASN A 75 -10.12 1.59 -19.84
CA ASN A 75 -11.54 1.30 -19.77
C ASN A 75 -11.90 0.40 -18.58
N GLU A 76 -10.94 -0.43 -18.12
CA GLU A 76 -11.15 -1.39 -17.05
C GLU A 76 -10.37 -1.00 -15.79
N PHE A 77 -11.02 -1.10 -14.65
CA PHE A 77 -10.41 -0.94 -13.33
C PHE A 77 -9.61 -2.19 -12.94
N ARG A 78 -8.54 -1.99 -12.16
CA ARG A 78 -7.73 -3.08 -11.62
C ARG A 78 -8.02 -3.41 -10.15
N GLY A 79 -8.86 -2.62 -9.50
CA GLY A 79 -9.34 -2.91 -8.17
C GLY A 79 -10.33 -4.07 -8.18
N THR A 80 -10.84 -4.43 -7.00
CA THR A 80 -11.79 -5.55 -6.85
C THR A 80 -13.02 -5.33 -7.73
N GLU A 81 -13.52 -6.40 -8.32
CA GLU A 81 -14.72 -6.37 -9.18
C GLU A 81 -15.92 -5.78 -8.43
N HIS A 82 -16.08 -6.16 -7.17
CA HIS A 82 -17.13 -5.64 -6.29
C HIS A 82 -17.09 -4.11 -6.15
N SER A 83 -15.92 -3.50 -5.87
CA SER A 83 -15.80 -2.04 -5.76
C SER A 83 -16.06 -1.37 -7.13
N ALA A 84 -15.61 -1.99 -8.23
CA ALA A 84 -15.88 -1.46 -9.57
C ALA A 84 -17.38 -1.48 -9.93
N GLU A 85 -18.11 -2.53 -9.54
CA GLU A 85 -19.56 -2.61 -9.73
C GLU A 85 -20.31 -1.56 -8.91
N ILE A 86 -19.91 -1.35 -7.64
CA ILE A 86 -20.51 -0.29 -6.80
C ILE A 86 -20.28 1.08 -7.44
N ALA A 87 -19.06 1.37 -7.91
CA ALA A 87 -18.77 2.65 -8.56
C ALA A 87 -19.63 2.88 -9.81
N LYS A 88 -19.79 1.87 -10.66
CA LYS A 88 -20.67 1.91 -11.84
C LYS A 88 -22.15 2.10 -11.46
N LYS A 89 -22.60 1.49 -10.36
CA LYS A 89 -23.97 1.67 -9.85
C LYS A 89 -24.18 3.11 -9.39
N LEU A 90 -23.22 3.68 -8.62
CA LEU A 90 -23.28 5.08 -8.18
C LEU A 90 -23.26 6.06 -9.36
N GLU A 91 -22.56 5.73 -10.44
CA GLU A 91 -22.58 6.52 -11.67
C GLU A 91 -23.97 6.53 -12.30
N LYS A 92 -24.62 5.36 -12.43
CA LYS A 92 -26.01 5.25 -12.93
C LYS A 92 -27.01 6.02 -12.05
N GLU A 93 -26.77 6.08 -10.76
CA GLU A 93 -27.57 6.85 -9.81
C GLU A 93 -27.25 8.37 -9.82
N GLY A 94 -26.27 8.81 -10.62
CA GLY A 94 -25.86 10.21 -10.70
C GLY A 94 -25.05 10.73 -9.50
N LYS A 95 -24.62 9.84 -8.60
CA LYS A 95 -23.86 10.16 -7.38
C LYS A 95 -22.34 10.23 -7.59
N LEU A 96 -21.87 9.64 -8.67
CA LEU A 96 -20.47 9.58 -9.08
C LEU A 96 -20.41 9.80 -10.59
N LYS A 97 -19.33 10.42 -11.10
CA LYS A 97 -19.03 10.46 -12.53
C LYS A 97 -17.76 9.67 -12.79
N ILE A 98 -17.75 8.85 -13.84
CA ILE A 98 -16.59 8.09 -14.27
C ILE A 98 -16.11 8.63 -15.62
N LYS A 99 -14.81 8.85 -15.74
CA LYS A 99 -14.14 9.30 -16.97
C LYS A 99 -13.06 8.29 -17.33
N THR A 100 -13.33 7.48 -18.32
CA THR A 100 -12.42 6.49 -18.91
C THR A 100 -12.52 6.52 -20.44
N PRO A 101 -11.46 6.27 -21.19
CA PRO A 101 -10.05 6.24 -20.79
C PRO A 101 -9.45 7.66 -20.82
N PHE A 102 -9.19 8.24 -19.70
CA PHE A 102 -8.63 9.60 -19.59
C PHE A 102 -7.47 9.65 -18.60
N GLN A 103 -6.54 10.53 -18.84
CA GLN A 103 -5.45 10.86 -17.91
C GLN A 103 -5.34 12.39 -17.77
N ILE A 104 -4.70 12.84 -16.70
CA ILE A 104 -4.49 14.26 -16.47
C ILE A 104 -3.60 14.85 -17.56
N ASN A 105 -3.94 16.03 -18.03
CA ASN A 105 -3.18 16.77 -19.03
C ASN A 105 -2.58 18.06 -18.45
N SER A 106 -3.38 18.83 -17.68
CA SER A 106 -2.91 20.05 -17.01
C SER A 106 -3.72 20.36 -15.76
N ILE A 107 -3.18 21.26 -14.94
CA ILE A 107 -3.82 21.79 -13.73
C ILE A 107 -3.80 23.30 -13.79
N GLU A 108 -4.89 23.93 -13.37
CA GLU A 108 -5.04 25.38 -13.29
C GLU A 108 -5.36 25.80 -11.85
N GLY A 109 -4.80 26.92 -11.43
CA GLY A 109 -5.00 27.53 -10.12
C GLY A 109 -3.79 28.34 -9.68
N GLU A 110 -3.99 29.25 -8.76
CA GLU A 110 -2.91 30.04 -8.12
C GLU A 110 -2.43 29.35 -6.86
N ASP A 111 -3.07 29.57 -5.72
CA ASP A 111 -2.77 28.93 -4.43
C ASP A 111 -3.46 27.58 -4.29
N LYS A 112 -4.60 27.40 -4.93
CA LYS A 112 -5.40 26.17 -4.93
C LYS A 112 -5.80 25.79 -6.34
N ILE A 113 -6.05 24.51 -6.54
CA ILE A 113 -6.59 24.01 -7.80
C ILE A 113 -8.00 24.58 -7.98
N SER A 114 -8.28 25.11 -9.16
CA SER A 114 -9.61 25.58 -9.57
C SER A 114 -10.19 24.74 -10.72
N ALA A 115 -9.32 24.20 -11.57
CA ALA A 115 -9.70 23.32 -12.66
C ALA A 115 -8.55 22.40 -13.06
N ILE A 116 -8.89 21.34 -13.77
CA ILE A 116 -7.94 20.45 -14.44
C ILE A 116 -8.38 20.25 -15.88
N SER A 117 -7.47 19.87 -16.76
CA SER A 117 -7.83 19.25 -18.03
C SER A 117 -7.43 17.78 -18.05
N ILE A 118 -8.28 16.96 -18.64
CA ILE A 118 -8.02 15.54 -18.88
C ILE A 118 -7.98 15.28 -20.37
N LYS A 119 -7.18 14.32 -20.80
CA LYS A 119 -6.99 13.94 -22.19
C LYS A 119 -7.15 12.44 -22.36
N SER A 120 -7.92 12.04 -23.39
CA SER A 120 -8.05 10.64 -23.82
C SER A 120 -6.97 10.27 -24.84
N GLU A 121 -6.84 8.99 -25.13
CA GLU A 121 -5.84 8.49 -26.11
C GLU A 121 -6.09 8.99 -27.52
N ASP A 122 -7.34 9.20 -27.92
CA ASP A 122 -7.74 9.76 -29.21
C ASP A 122 -7.55 11.29 -29.30
N GLY A 123 -7.00 11.91 -28.23
CA GLY A 123 -6.66 13.31 -28.20
C GLY A 123 -7.76 14.25 -27.71
N LYS A 124 -8.93 13.75 -27.36
CA LYS A 124 -10.02 14.56 -26.81
C LYS A 124 -9.61 15.17 -25.47
N ILE A 125 -9.80 16.49 -25.33
CA ILE A 125 -9.50 17.22 -24.10
C ILE A 125 -10.80 17.69 -23.47
N GLU A 126 -10.96 17.46 -22.18
CA GLU A 126 -12.08 17.94 -21.37
C GLU A 126 -11.57 18.75 -20.18
N LYS A 127 -12.17 19.90 -19.93
CA LYS A 127 -11.90 20.72 -18.73
C LYS A 127 -12.89 20.37 -17.63
N ILE A 128 -12.39 20.19 -16.41
CA ILE A 128 -13.16 19.85 -15.22
C ILE A 128 -12.86 20.89 -14.13
N THR A 129 -13.89 21.61 -13.68
CA THR A 129 -13.79 22.45 -12.48
C THR A 129 -13.75 21.57 -11.24
N THR A 130 -12.76 21.74 -10.39
CA THR A 130 -12.57 20.93 -9.18
C THR A 130 -11.90 21.73 -8.08
N ASP A 131 -12.24 21.45 -6.82
CA ASP A 131 -11.63 22.07 -5.64
C ASP A 131 -10.45 21.25 -5.12
N CYS A 132 -10.46 19.95 -5.37
CA CYS A 132 -9.43 19.03 -4.90
C CYS A 132 -9.13 17.93 -5.93
N VAL A 133 -7.88 17.50 -5.95
CA VAL A 133 -7.40 16.39 -6.75
C VAL A 133 -6.78 15.32 -5.83
N LEU A 134 -7.15 14.06 -6.03
CA LEU A 134 -6.57 12.91 -5.36
C LEU A 134 -5.87 12.00 -6.37
N GLY A 135 -4.62 11.63 -6.10
CA GLY A 135 -3.82 10.74 -6.95
C GLY A 135 -3.55 9.39 -6.30
N PHE A 136 -4.17 8.33 -6.80
CA PHE A 136 -3.97 6.95 -6.32
C PHE A 136 -3.35 6.06 -7.39
N PHE A 137 -2.06 6.31 -7.70
CA PHE A 137 -1.31 5.59 -8.74
C PHE A 137 -0.50 4.40 -8.23
N GLY A 138 -0.66 4.06 -6.94
CA GLY A 138 0.16 3.09 -6.22
C GLY A 138 1.39 3.72 -5.59
N LEU A 139 2.20 2.87 -4.98
CA LEU A 139 3.34 3.26 -4.16
C LEU A 139 4.66 2.92 -4.84
N ILE A 140 5.69 3.69 -4.55
CA ILE A 140 7.08 3.40 -4.91
C ILE A 140 7.76 2.85 -3.66
N MET A 141 8.25 1.61 -3.75
CA MET A 141 9.01 0.97 -2.69
C MET A 141 10.40 1.57 -2.58
N LYS A 142 10.83 1.93 -1.37
CA LYS A 142 12.18 2.36 -1.04
C LYS A 142 12.70 1.55 0.14
N LEU A 143 13.81 0.85 -0.04
CA LEU A 143 14.44 0.07 1.03
C LEU A 143 15.17 0.94 2.05
N GLY A 144 15.52 2.19 1.66
CA GLY A 144 16.30 3.07 2.50
C GLY A 144 17.69 2.49 2.83
N PRO A 145 18.23 2.74 4.04
CA PRO A 145 19.57 2.27 4.43
C PRO A 145 19.77 0.75 4.35
N ILE A 146 18.69 -0.04 4.42
CA ILE A 146 18.75 -1.51 4.31
C ILE A 146 19.40 -1.94 2.97
N ALA A 147 19.24 -1.16 1.92
CA ALA A 147 19.86 -1.42 0.61
C ALA A 147 21.39 -1.41 0.65
N GLU A 148 22.00 -0.73 1.65
CA GLU A 148 23.45 -0.57 1.81
C GLU A 148 24.05 -1.59 2.79
N TRP A 149 23.27 -2.49 3.37
CA TRP A 149 23.74 -3.49 4.33
C TRP A 149 24.50 -4.66 3.68
N GLY A 150 24.70 -4.63 2.37
CA GLY A 150 25.36 -5.69 1.61
C GLY A 150 24.53 -6.96 1.51
N LEU A 151 23.22 -6.83 1.57
CA LEU A 151 22.26 -7.89 1.32
C LEU A 151 22.10 -8.09 -0.18
N ASN A 152 21.89 -9.34 -0.59
CA ASN A 152 21.47 -9.60 -1.96
C ASN A 152 20.06 -9.02 -2.16
N LEU A 153 19.87 -8.30 -3.26
CA LEU A 153 18.57 -7.70 -3.60
C LEU A 153 18.06 -8.21 -4.93
N GLU A 154 16.81 -8.57 -4.98
CA GLU A 154 16.08 -8.92 -6.19
C GLU A 154 14.86 -8.01 -6.32
N LYS A 155 14.86 -7.09 -7.33
CA LYS A 155 13.76 -6.14 -7.59
C LYS A 155 13.26 -5.41 -6.33
N LYS A 156 14.17 -4.96 -5.46
CA LYS A 156 13.88 -4.31 -4.17
C LYS A 156 13.28 -5.23 -3.09
N THR A 157 13.47 -6.52 -3.21
CA THR A 157 13.16 -7.50 -2.18
C THR A 157 14.44 -8.25 -1.79
N ILE A 158 14.44 -8.87 -0.63
CA ILE A 158 15.58 -9.57 -0.05
C ILE A 158 15.37 -11.08 -0.23
N PRO A 159 16.17 -11.76 -1.09
CA PRO A 159 16.15 -13.21 -1.18
C PRO A 159 16.52 -13.86 0.15
N VAL A 160 15.80 -14.91 0.52
CA VAL A 160 15.99 -15.64 1.77
C VAL A 160 15.98 -17.14 1.56
N ASN A 161 16.62 -17.87 2.47
CA ASN A 161 16.49 -19.32 2.58
C ASN A 161 15.12 -19.64 3.20
N THR A 162 14.34 -20.49 2.57
CA THR A 162 12.98 -20.85 3.03
C THR A 162 12.97 -21.76 4.26
N GLU A 163 14.10 -22.36 4.66
CA GLU A 163 14.18 -23.18 5.87
C GLU A 163 14.06 -22.34 7.14
N ASN A 164 14.67 -21.15 7.16
CA ASN A 164 14.78 -20.30 8.35
C ASN A 164 14.63 -18.79 8.08
N PHE A 165 14.42 -18.38 6.83
CA PHE A 165 14.31 -16.99 6.38
C PHE A 165 15.56 -16.14 6.59
N GLN A 166 16.74 -16.77 6.69
CA GLN A 166 18.01 -16.08 6.72
C GLN A 166 18.39 -15.56 5.33
N THR A 167 18.97 -14.37 5.31
CA THR A 167 19.52 -13.73 4.11
C THR A 167 20.90 -14.30 3.74
N ASN A 168 21.58 -13.70 2.76
CA ASN A 168 22.98 -14.01 2.46
C ASN A 168 23.97 -13.60 3.58
N LYS A 169 23.51 -12.83 4.56
CA LYS A 169 24.30 -12.44 5.75
C LYS A 169 23.87 -13.26 6.95
N GLU A 170 24.84 -13.91 7.60
CA GLU A 170 24.59 -14.64 8.82
C GLU A 170 24.02 -13.72 9.91
N GLY A 171 23.01 -14.21 10.64
CA GLY A 171 22.33 -13.46 11.69
C GLY A 171 21.32 -12.42 11.19
N ILE A 172 21.18 -12.21 9.87
CA ILE A 172 20.18 -11.30 9.32
C ILE A 172 19.11 -12.13 8.61
N PHE A 173 17.86 -11.92 9.02
CA PHE A 173 16.66 -12.58 8.52
C PHE A 173 15.73 -11.55 7.88
N ALA A 174 14.91 -11.95 6.90
CA ALA A 174 13.91 -11.07 6.32
C ALA A 174 12.58 -11.82 6.14
N ILE A 175 11.46 -11.17 6.51
CA ILE A 175 10.12 -11.75 6.50
C ILE A 175 9.08 -10.75 5.98
N GLY A 176 7.91 -11.24 5.60
CA GLY A 176 6.82 -10.42 5.07
C GLY A 176 7.09 -9.95 3.63
N ASP A 177 6.48 -8.85 3.24
CA ASP A 177 6.51 -8.39 1.83
C ASP A 177 7.89 -7.95 1.33
N ILE A 178 8.83 -7.70 2.27
CA ILE A 178 10.20 -7.30 1.93
C ILE A 178 11.06 -8.48 1.48
N CYS A 179 10.75 -9.72 1.87
CA CYS A 179 11.50 -10.89 1.45
C CYS A 179 10.95 -11.52 0.17
N THR A 180 11.80 -12.28 -0.51
CA THR A 180 11.41 -13.06 -1.70
C THR A 180 12.04 -14.45 -1.69
N TYR A 181 11.30 -15.41 -2.26
CA TYR A 181 11.70 -16.79 -2.50
C TYR A 181 10.75 -17.42 -3.52
N PRO A 182 11.08 -18.57 -4.14
CA PRO A 182 10.18 -19.25 -5.08
C PRO A 182 8.82 -19.56 -4.46
N GLY A 183 7.74 -19.15 -5.12
CA GLY A 183 6.37 -19.35 -4.62
C GLY A 183 5.89 -18.34 -3.56
N LYS A 184 6.62 -17.25 -3.33
CA LYS A 184 6.24 -16.19 -2.38
C LYS A 184 4.87 -15.60 -2.69
N LEU A 185 3.98 -15.65 -1.69
CA LEU A 185 2.73 -14.92 -1.67
C LEU A 185 2.81 -13.76 -0.66
N LYS A 186 2.48 -12.56 -1.09
CA LYS A 186 2.46 -11.36 -0.22
C LYS A 186 1.14 -11.29 0.56
N LEU A 187 1.03 -12.14 1.57
CA LEU A 187 -0.12 -12.26 2.46
C LEU A 187 0.32 -12.11 3.93
N ILE A 188 -0.55 -11.57 4.77
CA ILE A 188 -0.32 -11.49 6.22
C ILE A 188 -0.03 -12.88 6.81
N LEU A 189 -0.79 -13.91 6.38
CA LEU A 189 -0.59 -15.30 6.79
C LEU A 189 0.83 -15.80 6.49
N SER A 190 1.34 -15.53 5.27
CA SER A 190 2.70 -15.91 4.88
C SER A 190 3.73 -15.24 5.80
N GLY A 191 3.58 -13.93 6.07
CA GLY A 191 4.47 -13.19 6.95
C GLY A 191 4.51 -13.74 8.38
N PHE A 192 3.39 -14.19 8.93
CA PHE A 192 3.36 -14.84 10.26
C PHE A 192 4.07 -16.19 10.26
N HIS A 193 3.87 -17.03 9.25
CA HIS A 193 4.58 -18.29 9.09
C HIS A 193 6.09 -18.07 8.97
N GLU A 194 6.50 -17.16 8.13
CA GLU A 194 7.90 -16.74 7.94
C GLU A 194 8.53 -16.27 9.24
N GLY A 195 7.78 -15.45 10.02
CA GLY A 195 8.20 -14.98 11.34
C GLY A 195 8.44 -16.09 12.34
N ALA A 196 7.60 -17.12 12.34
CA ALA A 196 7.78 -18.27 13.22
C ALA A 196 9.08 -19.05 12.92
N LEU A 197 9.39 -19.25 11.62
CA LEU A 197 10.61 -19.91 11.18
C LEU A 197 11.87 -19.07 11.42
N ALA A 198 11.79 -17.75 11.15
CA ALA A 198 12.88 -16.82 11.43
C ALA A 198 13.18 -16.73 12.93
N ALA A 199 12.16 -16.68 13.79
CA ALA A 199 12.35 -16.67 15.24
C ALA A 199 13.07 -17.93 15.74
N ARG A 200 12.76 -19.10 15.17
CA ARG A 200 13.49 -20.33 15.45
C ARG A 200 14.95 -20.27 14.98
N GLY A 201 15.21 -19.67 13.82
CA GLY A 201 16.58 -19.40 13.34
C GLY A 201 17.36 -18.50 14.29
N CYS A 202 16.73 -17.38 14.71
CA CYS A 202 17.32 -16.45 15.67
C CYS A 202 17.62 -17.11 17.03
N PHE A 203 16.72 -17.99 17.52
CA PHE A 203 16.93 -18.69 18.79
C PHE A 203 18.21 -19.53 18.76
N LYS A 204 18.46 -20.26 17.67
CA LYS A 204 19.68 -21.07 17.52
C LYS A 204 20.96 -20.23 17.60
N LEU A 205 20.94 -19.01 17.05
CA LEU A 205 22.10 -18.10 17.09
C LEU A 205 22.25 -17.42 18.47
N ALA A 206 21.14 -17.02 19.07
CA ALA A 206 21.16 -16.32 20.35
C ALA A 206 21.46 -17.25 21.53
N ARG A 207 21.11 -18.53 21.40
CA ARG A 207 21.23 -19.54 22.45
C ARG A 207 21.77 -20.89 21.92
N PRO A 208 23.02 -20.92 21.41
CA PRO A 208 23.56 -22.07 20.70
C PRO A 208 23.66 -23.33 21.57
N ASN A 209 23.76 -23.19 22.89
CA ASN A 209 23.87 -24.28 23.84
C ASN A 209 22.53 -24.76 24.42
N GLU A 210 21.41 -24.10 24.07
CA GLU A 210 20.08 -24.47 24.52
C GLU A 210 19.35 -25.29 23.47
N LYS A 211 18.71 -26.39 23.89
CA LYS A 211 17.82 -27.15 23.01
C LYS A 211 16.51 -26.42 22.81
N TYR A 212 16.18 -26.09 21.57
CA TYR A 212 14.84 -25.60 21.20
C TYR A 212 13.84 -26.76 21.41
N ARG A 213 12.87 -26.56 22.33
CA ARG A 213 11.72 -27.47 22.48
C ARG A 213 10.52 -26.84 21.83
N PHE A 214 9.96 -27.52 20.84
CA PHE A 214 8.69 -27.14 20.30
C PHE A 214 7.57 -27.53 21.24
N GLU A 215 6.76 -26.58 21.67
CA GLU A 215 5.59 -26.81 22.53
C GLU A 215 4.36 -26.19 21.88
N PHE A 216 3.24 -26.86 21.90
CA PHE A 216 1.97 -26.28 21.52
C PHE A 216 1.48 -25.32 22.60
N THR A 217 0.84 -24.22 22.23
CA THR A 217 0.25 -23.25 23.17
C THR A 217 -0.73 -23.90 24.16
N THR A 218 -1.41 -24.97 23.74
CA THR A 218 -2.36 -25.72 24.56
C THR A 218 -1.70 -26.62 25.62
N THR A 219 -0.42 -26.92 25.47
CA THR A 219 0.31 -27.81 26.38
C THR A 219 1.47 -27.13 27.10
N SER A 220 1.83 -25.91 26.74
CA SER A 220 2.94 -25.18 27.33
C SER A 220 2.58 -24.59 28.68
N LYS A 221 3.16 -25.14 29.75
CA LYS A 221 3.00 -24.66 31.13
C LYS A 221 3.46 -23.21 31.26
N ASN A 222 4.60 -22.86 30.66
CA ASN A 222 5.14 -21.49 30.68
C ASN A 222 4.21 -20.45 30.05
N ILE A 223 3.53 -20.81 28.96
CA ILE A 223 2.56 -19.90 28.31
C ILE A 223 1.31 -19.77 29.19
N HIS A 224 0.82 -20.85 29.75
CA HIS A 224 -0.33 -20.82 30.64
C HIS A 224 -0.08 -19.96 31.88
N GLU A 225 1.08 -20.05 32.51
CA GLU A 225 1.49 -19.20 33.64
C GLU A 225 1.53 -17.72 33.25
N ARG A 226 2.16 -17.38 32.10
CA ARG A 226 2.22 -16.01 31.57
C ARG A 226 0.86 -15.43 31.23
N LEU A 227 -0.10 -16.27 30.84
CA LEU A 227 -1.48 -15.89 30.54
C LEU A 227 -2.38 -15.90 31.77
N GLY A 228 -1.83 -16.19 32.99
CA GLY A 228 -2.59 -16.26 34.22
C GLY A 228 -3.61 -17.40 34.29
N LYS A 229 -3.49 -18.41 33.41
CA LYS A 229 -4.37 -19.59 33.45
C LYS A 229 -3.93 -20.52 34.58
N LYS A 230 -4.85 -20.78 35.55
CA LYS A 230 -4.64 -21.81 36.54
C LYS A 230 -4.53 -23.19 35.86
N GLN A 231 -3.54 -23.97 36.26
CA GLN A 231 -3.47 -25.38 35.84
C GLN A 231 -4.68 -26.10 36.42
N THR A 232 -5.54 -26.60 35.56
CA THR A 232 -6.56 -27.62 35.94
C THR A 232 -5.92 -28.99 35.91
#